data_136ec2a4fda587dbf79981aed523283d
#
_entry.id   136ec2a4fda587dbf79981aed523283d
#
_cell.length_a   1.000
_cell.length_b   1.000
_cell.length_c   1.000
_cell.angle_alpha   90.00
_cell.angle_beta   90.00
_cell.angle_gamma   90.00
#
_symmetry.space_group_name_H-M   'P 1'
#
loop_
_entity.id
_entity.type
_entity.pdbx_description
1 polymer ?
#
loop_
_entity_poly.entity_id
_entity_poly.type
_entity_poly.pdbx_seq_one_letter_code
_entity_poly.pdbx_strand_id
1 'polypeptide(L)'
;MSFENSGTSPVVQTTHGKVQGTLMKGLYDNEFYVFDGIPYAAPPLGSLRFKEPQDIQPWKETRDCSKPASKCLQVIALTKVIEGSEDCLYLNISVKTLQSEKPFPIMVYIHGGAFLRGDSSRRLWAPDYFMEENVLHVSIGHRLGLFGFLNFADPSLDVPGNAGLKDIIMALRWIRANALNFNGDPDRITIFGHSSGSYMVNMLLASPQTEGLFHKAILMAGFSMEVNTQPHLEYRLAKRLGYEGNNVDSQVFEFLLKADPNLLVSADVFSPEEKAEGVNLSFKPTIEWYATPNAVMLAEPKELLRNSWSNRIPIILGANTDEGLLSTVGFKSDPKVLQGFRDHPERALPPVLKSTCDSAQKREMARKMLEYFCQASGEQLSFDHFDAVKDIFTHHIFHALYRMIQSRLAYAQAPTYFYRFDFDSPDFNFYRIQNWGKEQRGVNHVDELGYIYVMPATFKLDKSRPEFTTICRMVSMFVHFAATSDPNSPLTKPFVDWKPVTSRTTPMVLNIAEELKFMPHTMPKLVFYDQLFEQAGVSLF
;
A
#
# COMPACT_ATOMS: atom_id res chain seq x y z
N MET A 1 -8.05 -20.84 9.51
CA MET A 1 -9.38 -20.83 10.16
C MET A 1 -10.41 -21.25 9.11
N SER A 2 -11.35 -22.16 9.42
CA SER A 2 -12.52 -22.43 8.61
C SER A 2 -13.62 -21.45 9.03
N PHE A 3 -14.01 -20.56 8.12
CA PHE A 3 -15.16 -19.68 8.35
C PHE A 3 -16.45 -20.53 8.19
N GLU A 4 -17.32 -20.49 9.19
CA GLU A 4 -18.60 -21.21 9.13
C GLU A 4 -19.62 -20.42 8.31
N ASN A 5 -20.28 -21.10 7.36
CA ASN A 5 -21.35 -20.55 6.56
C ASN A 5 -22.68 -20.78 7.29
N SER A 6 -23.39 -19.73 7.68
CA SER A 6 -24.63 -19.81 8.49
C SER A 6 -25.92 -20.07 7.68
N GLY A 7 -25.81 -20.36 6.39
CA GLY A 7 -26.91 -20.89 5.58
C GLY A 7 -27.83 -19.91 4.87
N THR A 8 -27.73 -18.60 5.06
CA THR A 8 -28.47 -17.62 4.25
C THR A 8 -27.61 -17.09 3.11
N SER A 9 -28.16 -17.08 1.89
CA SER A 9 -27.46 -16.64 0.68
C SER A 9 -28.10 -15.36 0.14
N PRO A 10 -27.67 -14.18 0.60
CA PRO A 10 -28.24 -12.91 0.14
C PRO A 10 -27.92 -12.69 -1.34
N VAL A 11 -28.90 -12.17 -2.08
CA VAL A 11 -28.73 -11.80 -3.49
C VAL A 11 -28.89 -10.29 -3.63
N VAL A 12 -27.89 -9.65 -4.24
CA VAL A 12 -27.87 -8.20 -4.49
C VAL A 12 -27.83 -7.95 -6.01
N GLN A 13 -28.65 -7.02 -6.49
CA GLN A 13 -28.62 -6.54 -7.86
C GLN A 13 -27.51 -5.49 -8.00
N THR A 14 -26.60 -5.72 -8.96
CA THR A 14 -25.59 -4.72 -9.36
C THR A 14 -25.91 -4.14 -10.72
N THR A 15 -25.17 -3.12 -11.14
CA THR A 15 -25.28 -2.53 -12.50
C THR A 15 -25.00 -3.53 -13.62
N HIS A 16 -24.30 -4.64 -13.32
CA HIS A 16 -23.89 -5.64 -14.32
C HIS A 16 -24.65 -6.97 -14.20
N GLY A 17 -25.40 -7.19 -13.12
CA GLY A 17 -26.16 -8.42 -12.90
C GLY A 17 -26.27 -8.75 -11.41
N LYS A 18 -26.88 -9.89 -11.09
CA LYS A 18 -27.05 -10.32 -9.70
C LYS A 18 -25.82 -11.01 -9.18
N VAL A 19 -25.51 -10.76 -7.90
CA VAL A 19 -24.45 -11.45 -7.15
C VAL A 19 -25.05 -12.07 -5.89
N GLN A 20 -24.63 -13.29 -5.58
CA GLN A 20 -25.05 -14.03 -4.40
C GLN A 20 -23.89 -14.15 -3.43
N GLY A 21 -24.05 -13.60 -2.24
CA GLY A 21 -23.09 -13.68 -1.16
C GLY A 21 -23.42 -14.78 -0.13
N THR A 22 -22.83 -14.66 1.04
CA THR A 22 -23.06 -15.54 2.18
C THR A 22 -23.14 -14.74 3.49
N LEU A 23 -23.85 -15.27 4.48
CA LEU A 23 -23.78 -14.81 5.85
C LEU A 23 -22.63 -15.53 6.56
N MET A 24 -21.73 -14.78 7.17
CA MET A 24 -20.54 -15.26 7.86
C MET A 24 -20.64 -14.98 9.36
N LYS A 25 -20.00 -15.83 10.14
CA LYS A 25 -19.76 -15.61 11.55
C LYS A 25 -18.29 -15.23 11.76
N GLY A 26 -18.07 -14.07 12.33
CA GLY A 26 -16.73 -13.53 12.57
C GLY A 26 -16.05 -14.11 13.82
N LEU A 27 -14.82 -13.69 14.07
CA LEU A 27 -13.95 -14.16 15.16
C LEU A 27 -14.60 -13.98 16.56
N TYR A 28 -15.42 -12.95 16.75
CA TYR A 28 -16.11 -12.63 18.00
C TYR A 28 -17.61 -12.91 17.96
N ASP A 29 -18.00 -13.86 17.11
CA ASP A 29 -19.37 -14.35 16.97
C ASP A 29 -20.35 -13.34 16.36
N ASN A 30 -19.90 -12.20 15.86
CA ASN A 30 -20.69 -11.24 15.10
C ASN A 30 -21.03 -11.81 13.71
N GLU A 31 -22.23 -11.54 13.22
CA GLU A 31 -22.68 -11.97 11.89
C GLU A 31 -22.61 -10.79 10.91
N PHE A 32 -22.18 -11.07 9.69
CA PHE A 32 -22.12 -10.09 8.61
C PHE A 32 -22.20 -10.75 7.24
N TYR A 33 -22.69 -10.02 6.26
CA TYR A 33 -22.77 -10.46 4.87
C TYR A 33 -21.46 -10.24 4.14
N VAL A 34 -21.11 -11.20 3.30
CA VAL A 34 -19.89 -11.19 2.49
C VAL A 34 -20.22 -11.53 1.06
N PHE A 35 -19.60 -10.78 0.14
CA PHE A 35 -19.61 -11.01 -1.30
C PHE A 35 -18.16 -11.00 -1.77
N ASP A 36 -17.60 -12.18 -2.04
CA ASP A 36 -16.23 -12.34 -2.49
C ASP A 36 -16.16 -12.52 -4.01
N GLY A 37 -15.15 -11.94 -4.64
CA GLY A 37 -14.89 -12.17 -6.06
C GLY A 37 -15.91 -11.53 -6.99
N ILE A 38 -16.40 -10.33 -6.69
CA ILE A 38 -17.23 -9.56 -7.63
C ILE A 38 -16.32 -8.98 -8.70
N PRO A 39 -16.51 -9.31 -10.00
CA PRO A 39 -15.70 -8.72 -11.04
C PRO A 39 -16.12 -7.27 -11.31
N TYR A 40 -15.16 -6.37 -11.38
CA TYR A 40 -15.39 -4.94 -11.67
C TYR A 40 -14.89 -4.51 -13.05
N ALA A 41 -14.13 -5.36 -13.74
CA ALA A 41 -13.56 -5.14 -15.04
C ALA A 41 -13.53 -6.44 -15.85
N ALA A 42 -13.39 -6.34 -17.17
CA ALA A 42 -13.13 -7.49 -18.04
C ALA A 42 -11.78 -8.13 -17.68
N PRO A 43 -11.65 -9.46 -17.72
CA PRO A 43 -10.38 -10.13 -17.51
C PRO A 43 -9.29 -9.61 -18.46
N PRO A 44 -8.12 -9.15 -17.97
CA PRO A 44 -7.07 -8.56 -18.79
C PRO A 44 -6.22 -9.62 -19.49
N LEU A 45 -6.85 -10.46 -20.31
CA LEU A 45 -6.26 -11.61 -20.98
C LEU A 45 -5.96 -11.34 -22.47
N GLY A 46 -5.03 -12.08 -23.04
CA GLY A 46 -4.70 -12.04 -24.45
C GLY A 46 -4.30 -10.64 -24.91
N SER A 47 -5.04 -10.03 -25.83
CA SER A 47 -4.78 -8.68 -26.35
C SER A 47 -4.99 -7.55 -25.32
N LEU A 48 -5.64 -7.82 -24.19
CA LEU A 48 -5.84 -6.89 -23.08
C LEU A 48 -4.73 -6.93 -22.04
N ARG A 49 -3.81 -7.92 -22.13
CA ARG A 49 -2.66 -7.99 -21.24
C ARG A 49 -1.86 -6.68 -21.30
N PHE A 50 -1.45 -6.14 -20.16
CA PHE A 50 -0.73 -4.87 -19.95
C PHE A 50 -1.53 -3.59 -20.26
N LYS A 51 -2.66 -3.67 -20.94
CA LYS A 51 -3.49 -2.53 -21.31
C LYS A 51 -4.35 -2.02 -20.15
N GLU A 52 -4.91 -0.84 -20.31
CA GLU A 52 -5.90 -0.28 -19.39
C GLU A 52 -7.08 -1.25 -19.19
N PRO A 53 -7.68 -1.32 -17.98
CA PRO A 53 -8.84 -2.17 -17.74
C PRO A 53 -10.01 -1.75 -18.62
N GLN A 54 -10.79 -2.75 -19.03
CA GLN A 54 -11.98 -2.55 -19.88
C GLN A 54 -13.25 -2.88 -19.11
N ASP A 55 -14.35 -2.25 -19.51
CA ASP A 55 -15.66 -2.49 -18.91
C ASP A 55 -16.08 -3.96 -19.06
N ILE A 56 -16.59 -4.52 -17.97
CA ILE A 56 -17.11 -5.88 -17.98
C ILE A 56 -18.50 -5.93 -18.62
N GLN A 57 -18.77 -6.99 -19.38
CA GLN A 57 -20.10 -7.21 -19.94
C GLN A 57 -21.10 -7.64 -18.85
N PRO A 58 -22.33 -7.10 -18.86
CA PRO A 58 -23.38 -7.55 -17.95
C PRO A 58 -23.67 -9.05 -18.10
N TRP A 59 -24.00 -9.68 -16.98
CA TRP A 59 -24.35 -11.10 -16.94
C TRP A 59 -25.82 -11.32 -16.56
N LYS A 60 -26.40 -12.43 -17.05
CA LYS A 60 -27.83 -12.76 -16.84
C LYS A 60 -28.04 -13.65 -15.61
N GLU A 61 -27.17 -14.64 -15.43
CA GLU A 61 -27.27 -15.60 -14.34
C GLU A 61 -26.77 -14.97 -13.03
N THR A 62 -27.33 -15.38 -11.90
CA THR A 62 -26.83 -14.94 -10.59
C THR A 62 -25.42 -15.49 -10.39
N ARG A 63 -24.45 -14.61 -10.16
CA ARG A 63 -23.05 -14.99 -9.95
C ARG A 63 -22.84 -15.40 -8.50
N ASP A 64 -22.25 -16.58 -8.29
CA ASP A 64 -21.83 -17.02 -6.95
C ASP A 64 -20.60 -16.23 -6.49
N CYS A 65 -20.82 -15.37 -5.51
CA CYS A 65 -19.81 -14.55 -4.82
C CYS A 65 -19.66 -14.97 -3.35
N SER A 66 -19.89 -16.25 -3.03
CA SER A 66 -19.66 -16.84 -1.72
C SER A 66 -18.22 -17.32 -1.50
N LYS A 67 -17.41 -17.33 -2.56
CA LYS A 67 -16.03 -17.85 -2.58
C LYS A 67 -15.05 -16.81 -3.12
N PRO A 68 -13.82 -16.76 -2.58
CA PRO A 68 -12.79 -15.87 -3.11
C PRO A 68 -12.49 -16.17 -4.58
N ALA A 69 -12.29 -15.11 -5.38
CA ALA A 69 -11.75 -15.21 -6.73
C ALA A 69 -10.22 -15.37 -6.71
N SER A 70 -9.63 -15.58 -7.89
CA SER A 70 -8.18 -15.65 -8.04
C SER A 70 -7.52 -14.33 -7.65
N LYS A 71 -6.42 -14.41 -6.90
CA LYS A 71 -5.49 -13.31 -6.75
C LYS A 71 -4.72 -13.06 -8.03
N CYS A 72 -4.14 -11.87 -8.17
CA CYS A 72 -3.29 -11.56 -9.34
C CYS A 72 -2.01 -12.40 -9.32
N LEU A 73 -1.54 -12.74 -10.52
CA LEU A 73 -0.37 -13.60 -10.73
C LEU A 73 0.86 -13.00 -10.06
N GLN A 74 1.54 -13.78 -9.23
CA GLN A 74 2.65 -13.33 -8.40
C GLN A 74 3.56 -14.45 -7.94
N VAL A 75 4.77 -14.11 -7.52
CA VAL A 75 5.71 -15.03 -6.86
C VAL A 75 5.60 -14.82 -5.35
N ILE A 76 5.29 -15.88 -4.61
CA ILE A 76 5.25 -15.84 -3.15
C ILE A 76 6.68 -15.73 -2.61
N ALA A 77 6.95 -14.70 -1.81
CA ALA A 77 8.30 -14.35 -1.39
C ALA A 77 9.04 -15.47 -0.65
N LEU A 78 8.36 -16.16 0.26
CA LEU A 78 8.95 -17.19 1.11
C LEU A 78 9.19 -18.52 0.36
N THR A 79 8.19 -18.98 -0.37
CA THR A 79 8.20 -20.30 -1.01
C THR A 79 8.72 -20.30 -2.43
N LYS A 80 8.81 -19.10 -3.06
CA LYS A 80 9.12 -18.91 -4.49
C LYS A 80 8.12 -19.59 -5.44
N VAL A 81 6.98 -20.00 -4.94
CA VAL A 81 5.88 -20.58 -5.73
C VAL A 81 5.16 -19.47 -6.48
N ILE A 82 4.80 -19.73 -7.74
CA ILE A 82 3.94 -18.87 -8.54
C ILE A 82 2.49 -19.20 -8.23
N GLU A 83 1.69 -18.21 -7.88
CA GLU A 83 0.27 -18.35 -7.59
C GLU A 83 -0.54 -17.22 -8.23
N GLY A 84 -1.84 -17.48 -8.41
CA GLY A 84 -2.78 -16.51 -8.96
C GLY A 84 -3.07 -16.69 -10.43
N SER A 85 -3.67 -15.68 -11.04
CA SER A 85 -4.10 -15.66 -12.44
C SER A 85 -3.97 -14.24 -12.99
N GLU A 86 -3.88 -14.09 -14.31
CA GLU A 86 -4.09 -12.80 -14.96
C GLU A 86 -5.56 -12.36 -14.85
N ASP A 87 -6.52 -13.29 -14.83
CA ASP A 87 -7.92 -13.01 -14.48
C ASP A 87 -8.06 -12.80 -12.98
N CYS A 88 -7.93 -11.54 -12.53
CA CYS A 88 -7.81 -11.19 -11.11
C CYS A 88 -8.46 -9.85 -10.73
N LEU A 89 -9.20 -9.21 -11.65
CA LEU A 89 -9.81 -7.91 -11.40
C LEU A 89 -11.15 -8.05 -10.66
N TYR A 90 -11.04 -8.38 -9.38
CA TYR A 90 -12.16 -8.65 -8.49
C TYR A 90 -12.08 -7.78 -7.24
N LEU A 91 -13.24 -7.48 -6.65
CA LEU A 91 -13.36 -6.85 -5.34
C LEU A 91 -14.19 -7.73 -4.39
N ASN A 92 -14.03 -7.49 -3.10
CA ASN A 92 -14.79 -8.19 -2.05
C ASN A 92 -15.49 -7.15 -1.18
N ILE A 93 -16.72 -7.45 -0.78
CA ILE A 93 -17.56 -6.57 0.05
C ILE A 93 -17.95 -7.30 1.33
N SER A 94 -17.84 -6.62 2.47
CA SER A 94 -18.34 -7.08 3.76
C SER A 94 -19.17 -5.99 4.42
N VAL A 95 -20.32 -6.35 4.94
CA VAL A 95 -21.24 -5.41 5.58
C VAL A 95 -22.12 -6.10 6.64
N LYS A 96 -22.33 -5.44 7.76
CA LYS A 96 -23.10 -5.96 8.89
C LYS A 96 -24.58 -6.18 8.55
N THR A 97 -25.16 -5.30 7.74
CA THR A 97 -26.54 -5.40 7.26
C THR A 97 -26.69 -4.78 5.88
N LEU A 98 -27.57 -5.36 5.06
CA LEU A 98 -27.88 -4.87 3.72
C LEU A 98 -28.93 -3.75 3.72
N GLN A 99 -29.52 -3.44 4.85
CA GLN A 99 -30.53 -2.38 5.01
C GLN A 99 -30.36 -1.67 6.34
N SER A 100 -30.40 -0.34 6.33
CA SER A 100 -30.43 0.51 7.50
C SER A 100 -31.16 1.83 7.19
N GLU A 101 -31.51 2.61 8.22
CA GLU A 101 -32.13 3.93 8.01
C GLU A 101 -31.25 4.89 7.21
N LYS A 102 -29.93 4.81 7.40
CA LYS A 102 -28.93 5.60 6.69
C LYS A 102 -27.85 4.67 6.17
N PRO A 103 -27.48 4.76 4.88
CA PRO A 103 -26.39 3.98 4.35
C PRO A 103 -25.09 4.21 5.13
N PHE A 104 -24.24 3.20 5.19
CA PHE A 104 -22.99 3.23 5.94
C PHE A 104 -21.88 3.97 5.19
N PRO A 105 -20.91 4.62 5.86
CA PRO A 105 -19.68 5.05 5.21
C PRO A 105 -18.97 3.86 4.60
N ILE A 106 -18.24 4.09 3.50
CA ILE A 106 -17.50 3.04 2.78
C ILE A 106 -16.02 3.20 3.08
N MET A 107 -15.37 2.10 3.44
CA MET A 107 -13.91 2.03 3.55
C MET A 107 -13.36 1.05 2.53
N VAL A 108 -12.52 1.54 1.62
CA VAL A 108 -11.97 0.78 0.49
C VAL A 108 -10.49 0.52 0.72
N TYR A 109 -10.13 -0.74 0.95
CA TYR A 109 -8.76 -1.17 1.19
C TYR A 109 -8.00 -1.49 -0.10
N ILE A 110 -6.81 -0.90 -0.23
CA ILE A 110 -5.84 -1.14 -1.29
C ILE A 110 -4.64 -1.83 -0.64
N HIS A 111 -4.45 -3.11 -0.95
CA HIS A 111 -3.42 -3.91 -0.30
C HIS A 111 -2.00 -3.50 -0.70
N GLY A 112 -1.05 -3.70 0.21
CA GLY A 112 0.38 -3.59 -0.04
C GLY A 112 0.99 -4.86 -0.60
N GLY A 113 2.32 -4.89 -0.66
CA GLY A 113 3.12 -6.02 -1.13
C GLY A 113 4.19 -5.63 -2.15
N ALA A 114 4.72 -4.42 -2.02
CA ALA A 114 5.82 -3.90 -2.83
C ALA A 114 5.48 -3.83 -4.35
N PHE A 115 4.22 -3.65 -4.70
CA PHE A 115 3.67 -3.69 -6.08
C PHE A 115 3.81 -5.04 -6.79
N LEU A 116 4.46 -6.04 -6.20
CA LEU A 116 4.82 -7.31 -6.82
C LEU A 116 3.99 -8.49 -6.30
N ARG A 117 3.31 -8.33 -5.16
CA ARG A 117 2.57 -9.39 -4.47
C ARG A 117 1.45 -8.81 -3.60
N GLY A 118 0.68 -9.70 -3.00
CA GLY A 118 -0.47 -9.36 -2.16
C GLY A 118 -1.78 -9.75 -2.84
N ASP A 119 -2.84 -9.72 -2.10
CA ASP A 119 -4.20 -9.93 -2.61
C ASP A 119 -5.22 -9.24 -1.71
N SER A 120 -6.46 -9.16 -2.19
CA SER A 120 -7.59 -8.54 -1.49
C SER A 120 -8.43 -9.54 -0.69
N SER A 121 -8.00 -10.81 -0.58
CA SER A 121 -8.82 -11.86 0.02
C SER A 121 -8.97 -11.71 1.53
N ARG A 122 -10.14 -12.11 2.05
CA ARG A 122 -10.38 -12.22 3.50
C ARG A 122 -9.46 -13.25 4.18
N ARG A 123 -8.79 -14.12 3.42
CA ARG A 123 -7.78 -15.01 3.98
C ARG A 123 -6.62 -14.24 4.61
N LEU A 124 -6.24 -13.10 4.01
CA LEU A 124 -5.17 -12.23 4.53
C LEU A 124 -5.71 -11.08 5.37
N TRP A 125 -6.85 -10.50 4.98
CA TRP A 125 -7.38 -9.26 5.50
C TRP A 125 -8.86 -9.42 5.85
N ALA A 126 -9.17 -10.31 6.84
CA ALA A 126 -10.55 -10.49 7.26
C ALA A 126 -11.03 -9.27 8.07
N PRO A 127 -12.15 -8.62 7.65
CA PRO A 127 -12.58 -7.34 8.21
C PRO A 127 -13.43 -7.48 9.47
N ASP A 128 -13.31 -8.58 10.21
CA ASP A 128 -14.15 -8.93 11.35
C ASP A 128 -14.23 -7.81 12.39
N TYR A 129 -13.11 -7.12 12.65
CA TYR A 129 -13.09 -6.01 13.58
C TYR A 129 -13.88 -4.79 13.07
N PHE A 130 -13.83 -4.53 11.76
CA PHE A 130 -14.66 -3.49 11.13
C PHE A 130 -16.15 -3.85 11.17
N MET A 131 -16.48 -5.14 11.18
CA MET A 131 -17.87 -5.59 11.22
C MET A 131 -18.53 -5.46 12.61
N GLU A 132 -17.79 -5.05 13.62
CA GLU A 132 -18.38 -4.57 14.88
C GLU A 132 -18.98 -3.15 14.73
N GLU A 133 -18.51 -2.38 13.74
CA GLU A 133 -18.93 -1.01 13.45
C GLU A 133 -19.94 -0.94 12.28
N ASN A 134 -20.55 0.23 12.09
CA ASN A 134 -21.47 0.50 10.98
C ASN A 134 -20.71 1.03 9.77
N VAL A 135 -20.09 0.13 9.02
CA VAL A 135 -19.28 0.45 7.84
C VAL A 135 -19.50 -0.59 6.74
N LEU A 136 -19.45 -0.17 5.48
CA LEU A 136 -19.29 -1.04 4.33
C LEU A 136 -17.79 -1.14 4.07
N HIS A 137 -17.21 -2.33 4.23
CA HIS A 137 -15.81 -2.59 3.92
C HIS A 137 -15.68 -3.21 2.54
N VAL A 138 -14.76 -2.68 1.74
CA VAL A 138 -14.42 -3.19 0.40
C VAL A 138 -12.92 -3.41 0.31
N SER A 139 -12.48 -4.53 -0.26
CA SER A 139 -11.09 -4.75 -0.64
C SER A 139 -10.95 -4.99 -2.14
N ILE A 140 -9.95 -4.36 -2.77
CA ILE A 140 -9.76 -4.36 -4.23
C ILE A 140 -8.55 -5.19 -4.59
N GLY A 141 -8.71 -6.18 -5.51
CA GLY A 141 -7.61 -6.79 -6.25
C GLY A 141 -7.24 -5.91 -7.45
N HIS A 142 -5.95 -5.74 -7.71
CA HIS A 142 -5.41 -4.97 -8.82
C HIS A 142 -4.16 -5.65 -9.37
N ARG A 143 -3.82 -5.43 -10.63
CA ARG A 143 -2.64 -6.04 -11.26
C ARG A 143 -1.34 -5.58 -10.60
N LEU A 144 -0.38 -6.48 -10.60
CA LEU A 144 0.91 -6.38 -9.92
C LEU A 144 2.06 -6.44 -10.91
N GLY A 145 3.22 -5.92 -10.49
CA GLY A 145 4.47 -5.99 -11.22
C GLY A 145 4.33 -5.57 -12.68
N LEU A 146 4.90 -6.34 -13.57
CA LEU A 146 4.85 -6.02 -15.00
C LEU A 146 3.41 -6.02 -15.57
N PHE A 147 2.50 -6.86 -15.07
CA PHE A 147 1.12 -6.88 -15.55
C PHE A 147 0.35 -5.59 -15.22
N GLY A 148 0.73 -4.91 -14.13
CA GLY A 148 0.13 -3.66 -13.70
C GLY A 148 0.90 -2.40 -14.14
N PHE A 149 2.21 -2.51 -14.44
CA PHE A 149 3.07 -1.33 -14.54
C PHE A 149 4.07 -1.35 -15.71
N LEU A 150 3.96 -2.33 -16.64
CA LEU A 150 4.70 -2.29 -17.90
C LEU A 150 4.24 -1.06 -18.71
N ASN A 151 5.18 -0.42 -19.40
CA ASN A 151 4.91 0.76 -20.22
C ASN A 151 5.80 0.78 -21.47
N PHE A 152 5.34 1.45 -22.51
CA PHE A 152 6.04 1.68 -23.77
C PHE A 152 5.89 3.13 -24.20
N ALA A 153 6.89 3.66 -24.89
CA ALA A 153 6.85 5.03 -25.40
C ALA A 153 6.02 5.16 -26.69
N ASP A 154 5.85 4.09 -27.45
CA ASP A 154 5.04 4.06 -28.68
C ASP A 154 3.54 4.10 -28.36
N PRO A 155 2.83 5.20 -28.65
CA PRO A 155 1.41 5.33 -28.33
C PRO A 155 0.50 4.39 -29.15
N SER A 156 0.98 3.83 -30.26
CA SER A 156 0.21 2.88 -31.08
C SER A 156 -0.04 1.55 -30.37
N LEU A 157 0.74 1.25 -29.31
CA LEU A 157 0.61 0.02 -28.52
C LEU A 157 -0.47 0.12 -27.44
N ASP A 158 -0.88 1.34 -27.08
CA ASP A 158 -1.89 1.59 -26.04
C ASP A 158 -1.49 0.99 -24.67
N VAL A 159 -0.22 1.17 -24.28
CA VAL A 159 0.37 0.74 -23.00
C VAL A 159 1.18 1.88 -22.40
N PRO A 160 0.53 2.99 -21.98
CA PRO A 160 1.21 4.17 -21.43
C PRO A 160 1.84 3.92 -20.06
N GLY A 161 1.37 2.90 -19.33
CA GLY A 161 1.73 2.56 -17.96
C GLY A 161 0.56 2.64 -16.99
N ASN A 162 0.84 2.31 -15.74
CA ASN A 162 -0.08 2.44 -14.60
C ASN A 162 -1.40 1.68 -14.72
N ALA A 163 -1.45 0.58 -15.48
CA ALA A 163 -2.66 -0.24 -15.60
C ALA A 163 -3.19 -0.67 -14.21
N GLY A 164 -2.30 -0.99 -13.25
CA GLY A 164 -2.70 -1.34 -11.88
C GLY A 164 -3.35 -0.18 -11.10
N LEU A 165 -2.96 1.07 -11.33
CA LEU A 165 -3.67 2.24 -10.77
C LEU A 165 -5.03 2.46 -11.46
N LYS A 166 -5.09 2.24 -12.77
CA LYS A 166 -6.32 2.34 -13.55
C LYS A 166 -7.33 1.24 -13.16
N ASP A 167 -6.85 0.05 -12.76
CA ASP A 167 -7.68 -1.01 -12.17
C ASP A 167 -8.40 -0.51 -10.91
N ILE A 168 -7.67 0.15 -10.00
CA ILE A 168 -8.24 0.71 -8.77
C ILE A 168 -9.26 1.81 -9.09
N ILE A 169 -8.98 2.69 -10.06
CA ILE A 169 -9.91 3.74 -10.50
C ILE A 169 -11.21 3.13 -11.03
N MET A 170 -11.11 2.09 -11.85
CA MET A 170 -12.29 1.38 -12.38
C MET A 170 -13.08 0.71 -11.24
N ALA A 171 -12.42 0.07 -10.28
CA ALA A 171 -13.06 -0.48 -9.10
C ALA A 171 -13.78 0.60 -8.27
N LEU A 172 -13.18 1.77 -8.07
CA LEU A 172 -13.82 2.89 -7.36
C LEU A 172 -15.07 3.40 -8.10
N ARG A 173 -15.03 3.49 -9.44
CA ARG A 173 -16.21 3.82 -10.26
C ARG A 173 -17.32 2.77 -10.08
N TRP A 174 -16.94 1.48 -10.10
CA TRP A 174 -17.89 0.38 -9.85
C TRP A 174 -18.50 0.45 -8.44
N ILE A 175 -17.67 0.66 -7.41
CA ILE A 175 -18.12 0.80 -6.01
C ILE A 175 -19.12 1.93 -5.89
N ARG A 176 -18.80 3.12 -6.43
CA ARG A 176 -19.69 4.28 -6.37
C ARG A 176 -21.04 4.01 -7.03
N ALA A 177 -21.05 3.35 -8.18
CA ALA A 177 -22.27 3.01 -8.92
C ALA A 177 -23.16 1.98 -8.21
N ASN A 178 -22.58 1.12 -7.36
CA ASN A 178 -23.28 0.01 -6.72
C ASN A 178 -23.42 0.14 -5.20
N ALA A 179 -22.83 1.16 -4.59
CA ALA A 179 -22.73 1.33 -3.14
C ALA A 179 -24.07 1.16 -2.40
N LEU A 180 -25.11 1.84 -2.86
CA LEU A 180 -26.44 1.80 -2.23
C LEU A 180 -27.06 0.40 -2.21
N ASN A 181 -26.73 -0.44 -3.19
CA ASN A 181 -27.24 -1.82 -3.25
C ASN A 181 -26.68 -2.72 -2.14
N PHE A 182 -25.55 -2.31 -1.55
CA PHE A 182 -24.88 -2.96 -0.43
C PHE A 182 -24.98 -2.15 0.87
N ASN A 183 -25.93 -1.19 0.96
CA ASN A 183 -26.11 -0.32 2.12
C ASN A 183 -24.93 0.64 2.38
N GLY A 184 -24.14 0.98 1.35
CA GLY A 184 -23.03 1.94 1.40
C GLY A 184 -23.43 3.30 0.85
N ASP A 185 -22.87 4.38 1.40
CA ASP A 185 -23.08 5.76 0.98
C ASP A 185 -22.03 6.17 -0.07
N PRO A 186 -22.41 6.37 -1.34
CA PRO A 186 -21.49 6.74 -2.41
C PRO A 186 -20.81 8.11 -2.22
N ASP A 187 -21.32 8.96 -1.33
CA ASP A 187 -20.77 10.28 -1.02
C ASP A 187 -19.89 10.28 0.25
N ARG A 188 -19.68 9.10 0.86
CA ARG A 188 -18.82 8.91 2.03
C ARG A 188 -17.81 7.77 1.85
N ILE A 189 -17.05 7.79 0.74
CA ILE A 189 -16.01 6.81 0.43
C ILE A 189 -14.67 7.28 1.00
N THR A 190 -14.04 6.43 1.79
CA THR A 190 -12.67 6.58 2.30
C THR A 190 -11.80 5.50 1.68
N ILE A 191 -10.76 5.87 0.94
CA ILE A 191 -9.75 4.90 0.49
C ILE A 191 -8.64 4.80 1.54
N PHE A 192 -8.13 3.60 1.76
CA PHE A 192 -6.98 3.42 2.65
C PHE A 192 -6.07 2.31 2.16
N GLY A 193 -4.79 2.43 2.45
CA GLY A 193 -3.80 1.46 2.02
C GLY A 193 -2.59 1.45 2.93
N HIS A 194 -1.87 0.32 2.90
CA HIS A 194 -0.65 0.12 3.65
C HIS A 194 0.53 -0.16 2.72
N SER A 195 1.74 0.35 3.05
CA SER A 195 2.95 0.09 2.26
C SER A 195 2.77 0.54 0.79
N SER A 196 3.02 -0.33 -0.20
CA SER A 196 2.76 -0.01 -1.61
C SER A 196 1.29 0.33 -1.91
N GLY A 197 0.32 -0.19 -1.13
CA GLY A 197 -1.07 0.24 -1.21
C GLY A 197 -1.25 1.71 -0.80
N SER A 198 -0.53 2.15 0.23
CA SER A 198 -0.47 3.56 0.63
C SER A 198 0.20 4.44 -0.44
N TYR A 199 1.29 3.96 -1.06
CA TYR A 199 1.89 4.65 -2.22
C TYR A 199 0.86 4.84 -3.35
N MET A 200 0.05 3.81 -3.64
CA MET A 200 -1.00 3.93 -4.66
C MET A 200 -2.09 4.92 -4.23
N VAL A 201 -2.52 4.93 -2.96
CA VAL A 201 -3.41 5.96 -2.41
C VAL A 201 -2.83 7.35 -2.61
N ASN A 202 -1.53 7.55 -2.33
CA ASN A 202 -0.84 8.83 -2.55
C ASN A 202 -0.90 9.29 -4.02
N MET A 203 -0.73 8.37 -4.97
CA MET A 203 -0.80 8.66 -6.40
C MET A 203 -2.23 8.95 -6.86
N LEU A 204 -3.22 8.24 -6.32
CA LEU A 204 -4.63 8.52 -6.56
C LEU A 204 -5.03 9.90 -6.01
N LEU A 205 -4.47 10.35 -4.89
CA LEU A 205 -4.65 11.73 -4.39
C LEU A 205 -4.10 12.78 -5.36
N ALA A 206 -3.02 12.46 -6.09
CA ALA A 206 -2.41 13.36 -7.06
C ALA A 206 -3.13 13.38 -8.42
N SER A 207 -3.87 12.32 -8.76
CA SER A 207 -4.49 12.14 -10.07
C SER A 207 -5.80 12.92 -10.23
N PRO A 208 -5.99 13.64 -11.36
CA PRO A 208 -7.28 14.26 -11.67
C PRO A 208 -8.38 13.23 -11.99
N GLN A 209 -8.02 12.00 -12.38
CA GLN A 209 -8.97 10.93 -12.73
C GLN A 209 -9.81 10.43 -11.55
N THR A 210 -9.41 10.79 -10.34
CA THR A 210 -10.04 10.31 -9.11
C THR A 210 -10.91 11.35 -8.41
N GLU A 211 -11.01 12.55 -8.94
CA GLU A 211 -11.88 13.60 -8.39
C GLU A 211 -13.33 13.10 -8.28
N GLY A 212 -13.88 13.18 -7.07
CA GLY A 212 -15.23 12.73 -6.76
C GLY A 212 -15.43 11.22 -6.63
N LEU A 213 -14.38 10.38 -6.79
CA LEU A 213 -14.48 8.93 -6.58
C LEU A 213 -14.34 8.55 -5.11
N PHE A 214 -13.70 9.38 -4.30
CA PHE A 214 -13.59 9.23 -2.85
C PHE A 214 -13.50 10.60 -2.17
N HIS A 215 -13.70 10.64 -0.85
CA HIS A 215 -13.91 11.85 -0.09
C HIS A 215 -12.92 12.00 1.07
N LYS A 216 -12.18 10.94 1.38
CA LYS A 216 -11.17 10.87 2.45
C LYS A 216 -10.12 9.82 2.11
N ALA A 217 -8.94 9.94 2.74
CA ALA A 217 -7.91 8.92 2.59
C ALA A 217 -7.16 8.67 3.90
N ILE A 218 -6.69 7.40 4.07
CA ILE A 218 -5.79 7.01 5.16
C ILE A 218 -4.56 6.35 4.53
N LEU A 219 -3.38 6.91 4.78
CA LEU A 219 -2.11 6.44 4.25
C LEU A 219 -1.28 5.84 5.39
N MET A 220 -0.95 4.55 5.26
CA MET A 220 -0.28 3.78 6.30
C MET A 220 1.10 3.30 5.78
N ALA A 221 2.18 3.81 6.36
CA ALA A 221 3.56 3.38 6.11
C ALA A 221 4.00 3.34 4.62
N GLY A 222 3.49 4.27 3.80
CA GLY A 222 3.88 4.36 2.39
C GLY A 222 3.55 5.72 1.79
N PHE A 223 4.60 6.48 1.41
CA PHE A 223 4.49 7.84 0.90
C PHE A 223 5.47 8.04 -0.24
N SER A 224 5.09 8.76 -1.28
CA SER A 224 5.98 9.11 -2.38
C SER A 224 5.72 10.50 -2.90
N MET A 225 6.77 11.26 -2.98
CA MET A 225 6.79 12.58 -3.61
C MET A 225 7.41 12.52 -5.02
N GLU A 226 8.14 11.44 -5.32
CA GLU A 226 8.76 11.15 -6.62
C GLU A 226 8.49 9.72 -7.06
N VAL A 227 8.55 9.51 -8.37
CA VAL A 227 8.47 8.18 -9.00
C VAL A 227 9.87 7.72 -9.39
N ASN A 228 10.38 6.69 -8.72
CA ASN A 228 11.73 6.18 -8.95
C ASN A 228 11.67 4.92 -9.81
N THR A 229 11.62 5.06 -11.12
CA THR A 229 11.61 3.94 -12.07
C THR A 229 12.97 3.77 -12.74
N GLN A 230 13.33 2.50 -13.00
CA GLN A 230 14.48 2.19 -13.86
C GLN A 230 14.05 2.33 -15.33
N PRO A 231 14.89 2.90 -16.20
CA PRO A 231 14.57 3.03 -17.60
C PRO A 231 14.62 1.68 -18.33
N HIS A 232 13.74 1.53 -19.32
CA HIS A 232 13.77 0.43 -20.30
C HIS A 232 13.73 -0.98 -19.68
N LEU A 233 12.94 -1.18 -18.63
CA LEU A 233 12.74 -2.50 -18.03
C LEU A 233 12.05 -3.48 -19.01
N GLU A 234 11.23 -2.99 -19.93
CA GLU A 234 10.57 -3.75 -20.99
C GLU A 234 11.59 -4.46 -21.89
N TYR A 235 12.65 -3.78 -22.29
CA TYR A 235 13.70 -4.36 -23.14
C TYR A 235 14.58 -5.34 -22.37
N ARG A 236 14.90 -5.01 -21.11
CA ARG A 236 15.65 -5.92 -20.22
C ARG A 236 14.88 -7.22 -20.00
N LEU A 237 13.57 -7.12 -19.76
CA LEU A 237 12.68 -8.27 -19.58
C LEU A 237 12.66 -9.14 -20.84
N ALA A 238 12.45 -8.55 -22.02
CA ALA A 238 12.43 -9.28 -23.28
C ALA A 238 13.74 -10.04 -23.53
N LYS A 239 14.88 -9.39 -23.36
CA LYS A 239 16.21 -10.02 -23.48
C LYS A 239 16.41 -11.15 -22.48
N ARG A 240 15.96 -10.97 -21.22
CA ARG A 240 16.04 -11.99 -20.18
C ARG A 240 15.24 -13.24 -20.53
N LEU A 241 14.15 -13.07 -21.28
CA LEU A 241 13.30 -14.16 -21.77
C LEU A 241 13.73 -14.72 -23.12
N GLY A 242 14.88 -14.32 -23.67
CA GLY A 242 15.45 -14.86 -24.89
C GLY A 242 15.07 -14.10 -26.17
N TYR A 243 14.61 -12.85 -26.06
CA TYR A 243 14.40 -12.00 -27.24
C TYR A 243 15.75 -11.54 -27.83
N GLU A 244 16.01 -11.91 -29.08
CA GLU A 244 17.27 -11.59 -29.78
C GLU A 244 17.14 -10.40 -30.74
N GLY A 245 15.94 -9.84 -30.90
CA GLY A 245 15.69 -8.71 -31.79
C GLY A 245 16.18 -7.36 -31.26
N ASN A 246 15.95 -6.31 -32.04
CA ASN A 246 16.27 -4.94 -31.67
C ASN A 246 15.28 -4.40 -30.61
N ASN A 247 15.69 -3.36 -29.87
CA ASN A 247 14.87 -2.66 -28.90
C ASN A 247 13.86 -1.73 -29.65
N VAL A 248 12.88 -2.34 -30.31
CA VAL A 248 11.77 -1.67 -31.00
C VAL A 248 10.50 -2.00 -30.24
N ASP A 249 9.79 -0.98 -29.74
CA ASP A 249 8.63 -1.13 -28.86
C ASP A 249 7.61 -2.14 -29.37
N SER A 250 7.19 -2.05 -30.65
CA SER A 250 6.19 -2.94 -31.21
C SER A 250 6.63 -4.40 -31.26
N GLN A 251 7.91 -4.68 -31.56
CA GLN A 251 8.44 -6.03 -31.62
C GLN A 251 8.59 -6.62 -30.22
N VAL A 252 9.08 -5.83 -29.26
CA VAL A 252 9.23 -6.23 -27.86
C VAL A 252 7.86 -6.47 -27.23
N PHE A 253 6.91 -5.58 -27.47
CA PHE A 253 5.53 -5.74 -27.02
C PHE A 253 4.88 -7.04 -27.52
N GLU A 254 4.99 -7.32 -28.83
CA GLU A 254 4.46 -8.57 -29.41
C GLU A 254 5.10 -9.81 -28.80
N PHE A 255 6.41 -9.77 -28.53
CA PHE A 255 7.12 -10.87 -27.87
C PHE A 255 6.59 -11.09 -26.45
N LEU A 256 6.51 -10.03 -25.62
CA LEU A 256 6.04 -10.10 -24.25
C LEU A 256 4.54 -10.47 -24.17
N LEU A 257 3.73 -10.02 -25.13
CA LEU A 257 2.31 -10.35 -25.19
C LEU A 257 2.08 -11.87 -25.38
N LYS A 258 2.95 -12.55 -26.11
CA LYS A 258 2.90 -13.99 -26.39
C LYS A 258 3.62 -14.84 -25.36
N ALA A 259 4.41 -14.25 -24.49
CA ALA A 259 5.22 -14.98 -23.51
C ALA A 259 4.36 -15.67 -22.43
N ASP A 260 4.85 -16.79 -21.92
CA ASP A 260 4.22 -17.50 -20.79
C ASP A 260 4.16 -16.59 -19.56
N PRO A 261 2.98 -16.37 -18.97
CA PRO A 261 2.80 -15.51 -17.80
C PRO A 261 3.64 -15.94 -16.59
N ASN A 262 3.92 -17.22 -16.42
CA ASN A 262 4.75 -17.72 -15.32
C ASN A 262 6.24 -17.35 -15.53
N LEU A 263 6.71 -17.35 -16.76
CA LEU A 263 8.06 -16.87 -17.09
C LEU A 263 8.16 -15.36 -16.91
N LEU A 264 7.13 -14.63 -17.33
CA LEU A 264 7.06 -13.18 -17.14
C LEU A 264 7.16 -12.79 -15.67
N VAL A 265 6.30 -13.35 -14.80
CA VAL A 265 6.21 -12.97 -13.39
C VAL A 265 7.45 -13.34 -12.58
N SER A 266 8.19 -14.38 -13.01
CA SER A 266 9.40 -14.86 -12.33
C SER A 266 10.70 -14.24 -12.85
N ALA A 267 10.64 -13.45 -13.94
CA ALA A 267 11.81 -12.88 -14.56
C ALA A 267 12.49 -11.83 -13.67
N ASP A 268 13.79 -12.00 -13.50
CA ASP A 268 14.64 -11.06 -12.78
C ASP A 268 15.33 -10.12 -13.78
N VAL A 269 14.96 -8.85 -13.73
CA VAL A 269 15.41 -7.82 -14.70
C VAL A 269 16.61 -7.01 -14.22
N PHE A 270 17.06 -7.21 -12.98
CA PHE A 270 18.16 -6.43 -12.42
C PHE A 270 19.52 -7.07 -12.66
N SER A 271 20.53 -6.22 -12.83
CA SER A 271 21.91 -6.66 -12.86
C SER A 271 22.39 -7.10 -11.47
N PRO A 272 23.50 -7.86 -11.37
CA PRO A 272 24.12 -8.19 -10.10
C PRO A 272 24.49 -6.96 -9.28
N GLU A 273 24.97 -5.90 -9.93
CA GLU A 273 25.39 -4.63 -9.31
C GLU A 273 24.18 -3.88 -8.74
N GLU A 274 23.09 -3.75 -9.51
CA GLU A 274 21.86 -3.13 -9.03
C GLU A 274 21.32 -3.84 -7.78
N LYS A 275 21.33 -5.17 -7.77
CA LYS A 275 20.93 -5.97 -6.59
C LYS A 275 21.89 -5.77 -5.42
N ALA A 276 23.17 -5.68 -5.68
CA ALA A 276 24.18 -5.41 -4.68
C ALA A 276 23.96 -4.04 -4.02
N GLU A 277 23.53 -3.02 -4.77
CA GLU A 277 23.11 -1.71 -4.27
C GLU A 277 21.70 -1.72 -3.60
N GLY A 278 21.02 -2.87 -3.56
CA GLY A 278 19.71 -3.03 -2.93
C GLY A 278 18.54 -2.55 -3.80
N VAL A 279 18.71 -2.51 -5.13
CA VAL A 279 17.59 -2.30 -6.05
C VAL A 279 16.80 -3.60 -6.17
N ASN A 280 15.53 -3.59 -5.79
CA ASN A 280 14.71 -4.80 -5.67
C ASN A 280 13.25 -4.64 -6.14
N LEU A 281 12.85 -3.45 -6.58
CA LEU A 281 11.50 -3.16 -7.08
C LEU A 281 11.55 -2.82 -8.55
N SER A 282 11.08 -3.74 -9.40
CA SER A 282 11.10 -3.60 -10.85
C SER A 282 9.93 -2.75 -11.36
N PHE A 283 8.89 -3.39 -11.80
CA PHE A 283 7.71 -2.74 -12.34
C PHE A 283 6.81 -2.20 -11.23
N LYS A 284 6.63 -0.90 -11.19
CA LYS A 284 5.86 -0.14 -10.20
C LYS A 284 5.28 1.11 -10.86
N PRO A 285 4.39 1.88 -10.21
CA PRO A 285 3.85 3.12 -10.77
C PRO A 285 4.92 4.04 -11.35
N THR A 286 4.62 4.66 -12.48
CA THR A 286 5.55 5.49 -13.26
C THR A 286 4.86 6.75 -13.78
N ILE A 287 5.63 7.73 -14.24
CA ILE A 287 5.12 8.80 -15.09
C ILE A 287 4.79 8.17 -16.46
N GLU A 288 3.56 8.39 -16.95
CA GLU A 288 3.12 7.84 -18.23
C GLU A 288 3.82 8.54 -19.39
N TRP A 289 4.25 7.77 -20.38
CA TRP A 289 5.02 8.26 -21.52
C TRP A 289 4.25 9.27 -22.39
N TYR A 290 2.92 9.13 -22.44
CA TYR A 290 2.03 10.00 -23.23
C TYR A 290 0.68 10.14 -22.55
N ALA A 291 0.00 11.24 -22.86
CA ALA A 291 -1.32 11.52 -22.35
C ALA A 291 -2.37 10.66 -23.04
N THR A 292 -3.24 10.02 -22.25
CA THR A 292 -4.49 9.40 -22.69
C THR A 292 -5.66 10.03 -21.93
N PRO A 293 -6.92 9.83 -22.36
CA PRO A 293 -8.07 10.28 -21.59
C PRO A 293 -8.11 9.74 -20.16
N ASN A 294 -7.48 8.58 -19.91
CA ASN A 294 -7.40 7.90 -18.62
C ASN A 294 -6.01 8.03 -17.95
N ALA A 295 -5.15 8.94 -18.41
CA ALA A 295 -3.84 9.12 -17.82
C ALA A 295 -3.94 9.48 -16.32
N VAL A 296 -3.20 8.75 -15.50
CA VAL A 296 -3.22 8.90 -14.04
C VAL A 296 -2.12 9.84 -13.57
N MET A 297 -0.93 9.73 -14.14
CA MET A 297 0.26 10.46 -13.74
C MET A 297 1.09 10.91 -14.95
N LEU A 298 1.07 12.21 -15.23
CA LEU A 298 1.86 12.84 -16.31
C LEU A 298 3.02 13.69 -15.78
N ALA A 299 3.19 13.76 -14.46
CA ALA A 299 4.28 14.47 -13.79
C ALA A 299 4.56 13.81 -12.43
N GLU A 300 5.59 14.28 -11.74
CA GLU A 300 5.93 13.80 -10.39
C GLU A 300 4.79 14.08 -9.39
N PRO A 301 4.53 13.17 -8.43
CA PRO A 301 3.48 13.35 -7.42
C PRO A 301 3.57 14.69 -6.70
N LYS A 302 4.78 15.15 -6.34
CA LYS A 302 4.99 16.45 -5.68
C LYS A 302 4.50 17.64 -6.52
N GLU A 303 4.60 17.56 -7.84
CA GLU A 303 4.13 18.62 -8.74
C GLU A 303 2.60 18.59 -8.87
N LEU A 304 2.04 17.37 -9.05
CA LEU A 304 0.60 17.19 -9.17
C LEU A 304 -0.14 17.57 -7.88
N LEU A 305 0.41 17.22 -6.72
CA LEU A 305 -0.21 17.51 -5.42
C LEU A 305 -0.32 19.01 -5.11
N ARG A 306 0.49 19.89 -5.70
CA ARG A 306 0.41 21.33 -5.49
C ARG A 306 -0.99 21.89 -5.78
N ASN A 307 -1.58 21.47 -6.87
CA ASN A 307 -2.88 21.94 -7.34
C ASN A 307 -3.95 20.83 -7.38
N SER A 308 -3.71 19.72 -6.65
CA SER A 308 -4.64 18.59 -6.66
C SER A 308 -5.99 18.95 -6.04
N TRP A 309 -7.05 18.39 -6.63
CA TRP A 309 -8.40 18.38 -6.06
C TRP A 309 -8.43 17.83 -4.63
N SER A 310 -7.54 16.87 -4.34
CA SER A 310 -7.45 16.21 -3.02
C SER A 310 -7.00 17.13 -1.89
N ASN A 311 -6.52 18.32 -2.19
CA ASN A 311 -6.23 19.36 -1.19
C ASN A 311 -7.49 19.82 -0.43
N ARG A 312 -8.68 19.48 -0.94
CA ARG A 312 -9.98 19.79 -0.33
C ARG A 312 -10.56 18.66 0.53
N ILE A 313 -9.91 17.50 0.58
CA ILE A 313 -10.40 16.37 1.40
C ILE A 313 -9.49 16.09 2.59
N PRO A 314 -10.04 15.67 3.74
CA PRO A 314 -9.26 15.31 4.91
C PRO A 314 -8.50 14.00 4.71
N ILE A 315 -7.31 13.90 5.32
CA ILE A 315 -6.50 12.69 5.28
C ILE A 315 -5.92 12.35 6.65
N ILE A 316 -5.66 11.05 6.87
CA ILE A 316 -4.85 10.54 7.98
C ILE A 316 -3.55 9.99 7.40
N LEU A 317 -2.41 10.31 8.01
CA LEU A 317 -1.09 9.78 7.71
C LEU A 317 -0.54 9.05 8.92
N GLY A 318 0.09 7.91 8.75
CA GLY A 318 0.72 7.22 9.87
C GLY A 318 1.78 6.20 9.49
N ALA A 319 2.60 5.83 10.48
CA ALA A 319 3.63 4.81 10.35
C ALA A 319 3.95 4.18 11.71
N ASN A 320 4.62 3.03 11.69
CA ASN A 320 5.06 2.31 12.86
C ASN A 320 6.40 2.84 13.37
N THR A 321 6.68 2.67 14.67
CA THR A 321 7.90 3.21 15.27
C THR A 321 9.19 2.56 14.79
N ASP A 322 9.16 1.31 14.36
CA ASP A 322 10.33 0.56 13.94
C ASP A 322 10.19 -0.03 12.53
N GLU A 323 9.75 0.80 11.57
CA GLU A 323 9.58 0.44 10.15
C GLU A 323 10.82 -0.26 9.56
N GLY A 324 12.00 0.16 9.99
CA GLY A 324 13.29 -0.36 9.52
C GLY A 324 13.57 -1.82 9.90
N LEU A 325 12.80 -2.42 10.81
CA LEU A 325 12.91 -3.85 11.10
C LEU A 325 12.70 -4.71 9.84
N LEU A 326 11.78 -4.30 8.95
CA LEU A 326 11.57 -5.02 7.69
C LEU A 326 12.83 -5.04 6.80
N SER A 327 13.54 -3.92 6.71
CA SER A 327 14.70 -3.76 5.83
C SER A 327 16.00 -4.33 6.39
N THR A 328 16.00 -4.72 7.67
CA THR A 328 17.17 -5.23 8.37
C THR A 328 17.10 -6.72 8.71
N VAL A 329 16.12 -7.44 8.15
CA VAL A 329 16.01 -8.90 8.34
C VAL A 329 17.32 -9.58 7.95
N GLY A 330 17.83 -10.42 8.85
CA GLY A 330 19.12 -11.11 8.70
C GLY A 330 20.34 -10.31 9.16
N PHE A 331 20.26 -9.00 9.39
CA PHE A 331 21.43 -8.19 9.75
C PHE A 331 22.14 -8.69 11.02
N LYS A 332 21.43 -9.18 12.02
CA LYS A 332 22.00 -9.72 13.28
C LYS A 332 22.51 -11.16 13.17
N SER A 333 22.10 -11.92 12.16
CA SER A 333 22.28 -13.37 12.12
C SER A 333 22.97 -13.90 10.87
N ASP A 334 22.95 -13.14 9.78
CA ASP A 334 23.56 -13.54 8.50
C ASP A 334 24.78 -12.65 8.16
N PRO A 335 26.02 -13.19 8.28
CA PRO A 335 27.22 -12.46 7.92
C PRO A 335 27.22 -11.93 6.46
N LYS A 336 26.49 -12.59 5.55
CA LYS A 336 26.38 -12.13 4.14
C LYS A 336 25.56 -10.84 4.03
N VAL A 337 24.52 -10.69 4.86
CA VAL A 337 23.72 -9.46 4.90
C VAL A 337 24.59 -8.31 5.39
N LEU A 338 25.32 -8.50 6.49
CA LEU A 338 26.25 -7.49 7.02
C LEU A 338 27.35 -7.16 6.01
N GLN A 339 27.97 -8.18 5.38
CA GLN A 339 29.00 -7.97 4.37
C GLN A 339 28.46 -7.18 3.17
N GLY A 340 27.21 -7.45 2.75
CA GLY A 340 26.56 -6.70 1.71
C GLY A 340 26.40 -5.19 2.02
N PHE A 341 26.21 -4.81 3.29
CA PHE A 341 26.20 -3.39 3.69
C PHE A 341 27.61 -2.80 3.74
N ARG A 342 28.64 -3.60 4.03
CA ARG A 342 30.05 -3.16 4.01
C ARG A 342 30.53 -2.89 2.59
N ASP A 343 30.23 -3.81 1.68
CA ASP A 343 30.66 -3.74 0.27
C ASP A 343 29.86 -2.67 -0.51
N HIS A 344 28.59 -2.48 -0.15
CA HIS A 344 27.64 -1.60 -0.83
C HIS A 344 26.90 -0.72 0.19
N PRO A 345 27.56 0.28 0.79
CA PRO A 345 26.95 1.19 1.75
C PRO A 345 25.78 2.00 1.15
N GLU A 346 25.72 2.11 -0.19
CA GLU A 346 24.61 2.73 -0.93
C GLU A 346 23.26 2.08 -0.64
N ARG A 347 23.22 0.85 -0.12
CA ARG A 347 22.00 0.19 0.39
C ARG A 347 21.29 1.01 1.44
N ALA A 348 22.02 1.76 2.23
CA ALA A 348 21.47 2.62 3.26
C ALA A 348 20.79 3.89 2.73
N LEU A 349 20.88 4.21 1.43
CA LEU A 349 20.28 5.41 0.87
C LEU A 349 18.79 5.23 0.57
N PRO A 350 17.99 6.31 0.70
CA PRO A 350 16.62 6.35 0.18
C PRO A 350 16.56 6.06 -1.33
N PRO A 351 15.50 5.39 -1.83
CA PRO A 351 15.36 5.07 -3.25
C PRO A 351 15.50 6.28 -4.19
N VAL A 352 15.03 7.45 -3.78
CA VAL A 352 15.15 8.71 -4.55
C VAL A 352 16.60 9.08 -4.79
N LEU A 353 17.43 9.05 -3.75
CA LEU A 353 18.86 9.38 -3.87
C LEU A 353 19.61 8.35 -4.73
N LYS A 354 19.21 7.06 -4.65
CA LYS A 354 19.78 6.01 -5.51
C LYS A 354 19.50 6.24 -7.00
N SER A 355 18.34 6.80 -7.34
CA SER A 355 17.96 7.04 -8.74
C SER A 355 18.45 8.38 -9.29
N THR A 356 18.65 9.39 -8.43
CA THR A 356 19.01 10.74 -8.84
C THR A 356 20.53 10.97 -8.91
N CYS A 357 21.29 10.31 -8.00
CA CYS A 357 22.72 10.53 -7.84
C CYS A 357 23.56 9.61 -8.74
N ASP A 358 24.70 10.11 -9.20
CA ASP A 358 25.74 9.27 -9.82
C ASP A 358 26.45 8.38 -8.78
N SER A 359 27.31 7.46 -9.23
CA SER A 359 27.96 6.49 -8.35
C SER A 359 28.91 7.13 -7.31
N ALA A 360 29.52 8.28 -7.61
CA ALA A 360 30.41 8.98 -6.67
C ALA A 360 29.58 9.69 -5.59
N GLN A 361 28.51 10.37 -6.00
CA GLN A 361 27.56 11.02 -5.09
C GLN A 361 26.88 10.00 -4.15
N LYS A 362 26.44 8.85 -4.68
CA LYS A 362 25.85 7.77 -3.86
C LYS A 362 26.81 7.32 -2.77
N ARG A 363 28.07 7.02 -3.11
CA ARG A 363 29.07 6.60 -2.11
C ARG A 363 29.30 7.64 -1.04
N GLU A 364 29.44 8.90 -1.43
CA GLU A 364 29.68 10.00 -0.48
C GLU A 364 28.47 10.21 0.45
N MET A 365 27.24 10.18 -0.08
CA MET A 365 26.03 10.32 0.72
C MET A 365 25.83 9.12 1.66
N ALA A 366 26.10 7.91 1.19
CA ALA A 366 26.04 6.70 2.01
C ALA A 366 27.05 6.75 3.16
N ARG A 367 28.28 7.20 2.88
CA ARG A 367 29.30 7.41 3.89
C ARG A 367 28.81 8.40 4.97
N LYS A 368 28.30 9.57 4.56
CA LYS A 368 27.75 10.57 5.49
C LYS A 368 26.60 10.00 6.34
N MET A 369 25.73 9.20 5.73
CA MET A 369 24.60 8.58 6.43
C MET A 369 25.08 7.59 7.49
N LEU A 370 26.00 6.70 7.15
CA LEU A 370 26.56 5.74 8.11
C LEU A 370 27.35 6.43 9.23
N GLU A 371 28.15 7.43 8.90
CA GLU A 371 28.85 8.24 9.91
C GLU A 371 27.87 8.93 10.87
N TYR A 372 26.80 9.52 10.34
CA TYR A 372 25.81 10.23 11.17
C TYR A 372 25.01 9.28 12.07
N PHE A 373 24.57 8.14 11.58
CA PHE A 373 23.72 7.21 12.32
C PHE A 373 24.52 6.19 13.11
N CYS A 374 25.56 5.61 12.52
CA CYS A 374 26.32 4.51 13.09
C CYS A 374 27.63 4.97 13.75
N GLN A 375 28.07 6.20 13.52
CA GLN A 375 29.41 6.71 13.93
C GLN A 375 30.55 5.80 13.42
N ALA A 376 30.34 5.18 12.25
CA ALA A 376 31.23 4.21 11.63
C ALA A 376 31.23 4.35 10.12
N SER A 377 32.36 4.03 9.46
CA SER A 377 32.40 3.84 8.00
C SER A 377 31.74 2.52 7.61
N GLY A 378 31.43 2.34 6.33
CA GLY A 378 30.85 1.08 5.84
C GLY A 378 31.67 -0.15 6.22
N GLU A 379 32.99 -0.09 6.09
CA GLU A 379 33.91 -1.19 6.43
C GLU A 379 33.91 -1.55 7.91
N GLN A 380 33.60 -0.59 8.79
CA GLN A 380 33.58 -0.74 10.24
C GLN A 380 32.23 -1.25 10.77
N LEU A 381 31.20 -1.39 9.91
CA LEU A 381 29.91 -1.90 10.36
C LEU A 381 30.05 -3.28 11.01
N SER A 382 29.38 -3.47 12.15
CA SER A 382 29.27 -4.71 12.89
C SER A 382 27.83 -5.01 13.24
N PHE A 383 27.57 -6.16 13.83
CA PHE A 383 26.23 -6.51 14.34
C PHE A 383 25.73 -5.52 15.41
N ASP A 384 26.64 -4.86 16.14
CA ASP A 384 26.28 -3.87 17.17
C ASP A 384 25.64 -2.61 16.60
N HIS A 385 25.83 -2.33 15.29
CA HIS A 385 25.21 -1.20 14.61
C HIS A 385 23.76 -1.47 14.14
N PHE A 386 23.18 -2.61 14.53
CA PHE A 386 21.82 -3.00 14.10
C PHE A 386 20.77 -1.90 14.34
N ASP A 387 20.72 -1.35 15.57
CA ASP A 387 19.70 -0.35 15.90
C ASP A 387 19.89 0.94 15.12
N ALA A 388 21.12 1.33 14.84
CA ALA A 388 21.42 2.50 14.00
C ALA A 388 21.01 2.26 12.54
N VAL A 389 21.29 1.08 11.98
CA VAL A 389 20.88 0.72 10.60
C VAL A 389 19.36 0.59 10.51
N LYS A 390 18.71 -0.03 11.49
CA LYS A 390 17.25 -0.06 11.60
C LYS A 390 16.66 1.35 11.60
N ASP A 391 17.27 2.25 12.34
CA ASP A 391 16.83 3.64 12.47
C ASP A 391 16.97 4.41 11.12
N ILE A 392 18.01 4.16 10.34
CA ILE A 392 18.12 4.70 8.96
C ILE A 392 16.87 4.34 8.15
N PHE A 393 16.50 3.07 8.07
CA PHE A 393 15.35 2.64 7.27
C PHE A 393 14.01 3.10 7.84
N THR A 394 13.89 3.23 9.15
CA THR A 394 12.73 3.85 9.80
C THR A 394 12.57 5.29 9.33
N HIS A 395 13.67 6.05 9.30
CA HIS A 395 13.65 7.44 8.87
C HIS A 395 13.40 7.61 7.36
N HIS A 396 13.64 6.61 6.51
CA HIS A 396 13.20 6.65 5.11
C HIS A 396 11.67 6.85 5.01
N ILE A 397 10.91 6.09 5.80
CA ILE A 397 9.45 6.17 5.82
C ILE A 397 9.00 7.50 6.45
N PHE A 398 9.55 7.85 7.62
CA PHE A 398 9.17 9.09 8.30
C PHE A 398 9.58 10.34 7.53
N HIS A 399 10.70 10.35 6.81
CA HIS A 399 11.08 11.49 5.97
C HIS A 399 10.08 11.69 4.81
N ALA A 400 9.69 10.60 4.13
CA ALA A 400 8.69 10.68 3.08
C ALA A 400 7.32 11.13 3.62
N LEU A 401 6.89 10.61 4.79
CA LEU A 401 5.69 11.06 5.50
C LEU A 401 5.77 12.55 5.86
N TYR A 402 6.90 12.99 6.41
CA TYR A 402 7.12 14.39 6.76
C TYR A 402 7.03 15.30 5.54
N ARG A 403 7.63 14.93 4.40
CA ARG A 403 7.50 15.67 3.13
C ARG A 403 6.04 15.78 2.69
N MET A 404 5.25 14.72 2.85
CA MET A 404 3.81 14.76 2.58
C MET A 404 3.09 15.72 3.53
N ILE A 405 3.42 15.73 4.82
CA ILE A 405 2.89 16.72 5.78
C ILE A 405 3.24 18.14 5.32
N GLN A 406 4.49 18.41 4.92
CA GLN A 406 4.92 19.73 4.45
C GLN A 406 4.13 20.19 3.22
N SER A 407 3.94 19.28 2.25
CA SER A 407 3.11 19.52 1.06
C SER A 407 1.66 19.86 1.45
N ARG A 408 1.06 19.08 2.35
CA ARG A 408 -0.31 19.32 2.84
C ARG A 408 -0.44 20.66 3.56
N LEU A 409 0.51 21.02 4.41
CA LEU A 409 0.53 22.32 5.10
C LEU A 409 0.77 23.51 4.16
N ALA A 410 1.37 23.25 2.99
CA ALA A 410 1.58 24.29 1.97
C ALA A 410 0.33 24.52 1.11
N TYR A 411 -0.39 23.47 0.74
CA TYR A 411 -1.37 23.51 -0.35
C TYR A 411 -2.79 23.11 0.06
N ALA A 412 -2.96 22.30 1.13
CA ALA A 412 -4.28 21.78 1.47
C ALA A 412 -5.11 22.75 2.32
N GLN A 413 -6.43 22.77 2.05
CA GLN A 413 -7.43 23.47 2.86
C GLN A 413 -8.10 22.55 3.88
N ALA A 414 -8.11 21.24 3.61
CA ALA A 414 -8.71 20.24 4.49
C ALA A 414 -7.70 19.71 5.53
N PRO A 415 -8.17 19.23 6.69
CA PRO A 415 -7.31 18.78 7.77
C PRO A 415 -6.46 17.57 7.40
N THR A 416 -5.27 17.51 7.96
CA THR A 416 -4.35 16.37 7.89
C THR A 416 -4.08 15.91 9.32
N TYR A 417 -4.37 14.65 9.61
CA TYR A 417 -4.11 14.03 10.89
C TYR A 417 -2.88 13.15 10.80
N PHE A 418 -2.12 13.06 11.90
CA PHE A 418 -0.91 12.27 11.93
C PHE A 418 -0.89 11.34 13.14
N TYR A 419 -0.67 10.02 12.93
CA TYR A 419 -0.46 9.06 14.00
C TYR A 419 0.90 8.36 13.87
N ARG A 420 1.39 7.85 15.01
CA ARG A 420 2.51 6.92 15.12
C ARG A 420 2.02 5.70 15.89
N PHE A 421 2.12 4.54 15.29
CA PHE A 421 1.73 3.30 15.95
C PHE A 421 2.94 2.74 16.72
N ASP A 422 2.80 2.67 18.04
CA ASP A 422 3.87 2.39 19.02
C ASP A 422 3.46 1.28 20.01
N PHE A 423 2.43 0.50 19.67
CA PHE A 423 1.96 -0.57 20.52
C PHE A 423 2.78 -1.85 20.29
N ASP A 424 3.79 -2.07 21.16
CA ASP A 424 4.70 -3.21 21.09
C ASP A 424 4.18 -4.40 21.92
N SER A 425 3.30 -5.23 21.34
CA SER A 425 2.85 -6.47 21.97
C SER A 425 3.90 -7.58 21.85
N PRO A 426 4.20 -8.32 22.93
CA PRO A 426 5.18 -9.41 22.90
C PRO A 426 4.75 -10.61 22.05
N ASP A 427 3.45 -10.85 21.88
CA ASP A 427 2.90 -12.04 21.24
C ASP A 427 1.86 -11.79 20.13
N PHE A 428 1.50 -10.52 19.87
CA PHE A 428 0.49 -10.16 18.88
C PHE A 428 1.03 -9.37 17.68
N ASN A 429 2.20 -8.75 17.77
CA ASN A 429 2.88 -8.09 16.65
C ASN A 429 3.44 -9.15 15.69
N PHE A 430 2.54 -9.65 14.84
CA PHE A 430 2.74 -10.87 14.07
C PHE A 430 3.91 -10.80 13.09
N TYR A 431 4.05 -9.71 12.33
CA TYR A 431 5.10 -9.57 11.33
C TYR A 431 6.49 -9.46 11.95
N ARG A 432 6.61 -8.75 13.07
CA ARG A 432 7.84 -8.73 13.85
C ARG A 432 8.20 -10.13 14.34
N ILE A 433 7.24 -10.83 14.96
CA ILE A 433 7.47 -12.17 15.52
C ILE A 433 7.90 -13.15 14.43
N GLN A 434 7.26 -13.10 13.26
CA GLN A 434 7.58 -13.98 12.12
C GLN A 434 9.00 -13.76 11.59
N ASN A 435 9.44 -12.51 11.50
CA ASN A 435 10.73 -12.17 10.90
C ASN A 435 11.89 -12.19 11.91
N TRP A 436 11.62 -11.94 13.19
CA TRP A 436 12.64 -11.69 14.21
C TRP A 436 12.52 -12.57 15.47
N GLY A 437 11.43 -13.31 15.62
CA GLY A 437 11.12 -14.02 16.87
C GLY A 437 10.56 -13.10 17.96
N LYS A 438 10.22 -13.69 19.10
CA LYS A 438 9.59 -12.98 20.22
C LYS A 438 10.54 -12.09 21.01
N GLU A 439 11.82 -12.40 20.99
CA GLU A 439 12.86 -11.66 21.75
C GLU A 439 13.14 -10.26 21.17
N GLN A 440 12.97 -10.08 19.86
CA GLN A 440 13.08 -8.77 19.25
C GLN A 440 11.87 -7.92 19.62
N ARG A 441 12.11 -6.74 20.22
CA ARG A 441 11.07 -5.77 20.55
C ARG A 441 10.98 -4.69 19.46
N GLY A 442 9.88 -3.96 19.47
CA GLY A 442 9.57 -2.88 18.54
C GLY A 442 8.32 -3.18 17.70
N VAL A 443 7.91 -2.21 16.88
CA VAL A 443 6.73 -2.29 16.01
C VAL A 443 7.17 -2.27 14.56
N ASN A 444 7.17 -3.46 13.94
CA ASN A 444 7.65 -3.66 12.57
C ASN A 444 6.62 -3.16 11.55
N HIS A 445 7.08 -2.89 10.34
CA HIS A 445 6.22 -2.68 9.17
C HIS A 445 5.14 -3.77 9.09
N VAL A 446 3.87 -3.41 8.86
CA VAL A 446 2.69 -4.29 8.81
C VAL A 446 2.08 -4.67 10.18
N ASP A 447 2.78 -4.52 11.30
CA ASP A 447 2.26 -4.97 12.61
C ASP A 447 0.93 -4.29 12.98
N GLU A 448 0.73 -3.02 12.62
CA GLU A 448 -0.52 -2.29 12.87
C GLU A 448 -1.73 -2.87 12.13
N LEU A 449 -1.51 -3.59 11.03
CA LEU A 449 -2.61 -4.23 10.30
C LEU A 449 -3.28 -5.34 11.11
N GLY A 450 -2.56 -6.00 12.02
CA GLY A 450 -3.12 -6.96 12.98
C GLY A 450 -4.15 -6.34 13.94
N TYR A 451 -4.16 -5.01 14.07
CA TYR A 451 -5.09 -4.26 14.93
C TYR A 451 -6.30 -3.70 14.18
N ILE A 452 -6.40 -3.93 12.87
CA ILE A 452 -7.58 -3.59 12.06
C ILE A 452 -8.13 -4.78 11.27
N TYR A 453 -7.35 -5.86 11.12
CA TYR A 453 -7.72 -7.08 10.41
C TYR A 453 -7.44 -8.33 11.22
N VAL A 454 -8.30 -9.34 11.09
CA VAL A 454 -7.96 -10.69 11.49
C VAL A 454 -7.07 -11.30 10.40
N MET A 455 -5.82 -11.58 10.75
CA MET A 455 -4.79 -12.13 9.86
C MET A 455 -4.61 -13.63 10.11
N PRO A 456 -3.95 -14.40 9.21
CA PRO A 456 -3.81 -15.87 9.35
C PRO A 456 -3.22 -16.34 10.67
N ALA A 457 -2.36 -15.55 11.30
CA ALA A 457 -1.77 -15.85 12.60
C ALA A 457 -2.52 -15.24 13.79
N THR A 458 -3.58 -14.47 13.54
CA THR A 458 -4.40 -13.87 14.60
C THR A 458 -5.15 -14.97 15.36
N PHE A 459 -5.15 -14.89 16.66
CA PHE A 459 -5.93 -15.73 17.57
C PHE A 459 -6.97 -14.88 18.31
N LYS A 460 -8.05 -15.52 18.78
CA LYS A 460 -9.09 -14.84 19.54
C LYS A 460 -8.51 -14.35 20.86
N LEU A 461 -8.49 -13.03 21.05
CA LEU A 461 -8.02 -12.38 22.27
C LEU A 461 -9.12 -12.37 23.34
N ASP A 462 -8.73 -12.46 24.59
CA ASP A 462 -9.60 -12.05 25.69
C ASP A 462 -9.84 -10.54 25.58
N LYS A 463 -11.09 -10.10 25.78
CA LYS A 463 -11.48 -8.70 25.66
C LYS A 463 -10.87 -7.77 26.71
N SER A 464 -10.30 -8.34 27.79
CA SER A 464 -9.56 -7.59 28.83
C SER A 464 -8.14 -7.24 28.44
N ARG A 465 -7.60 -7.83 27.38
CA ARG A 465 -6.22 -7.59 26.94
C ARG A 465 -6.04 -6.19 26.34
N PRO A 466 -4.88 -5.52 26.56
CA PRO A 466 -4.62 -4.22 25.98
C PRO A 466 -4.57 -4.24 24.43
N GLU A 467 -4.20 -5.37 23.80
CA GLU A 467 -4.29 -5.55 22.35
C GLU A 467 -5.73 -5.41 21.85
N PHE A 468 -6.72 -6.01 22.54
CA PHE A 468 -8.12 -5.89 22.15
C PHE A 468 -8.60 -4.44 22.29
N THR A 469 -8.20 -3.75 23.36
CA THR A 469 -8.49 -2.31 23.54
C THR A 469 -7.91 -1.49 22.38
N THR A 470 -6.69 -1.81 21.95
CA THR A 470 -6.02 -1.12 20.84
C THR A 470 -6.71 -1.40 19.50
N ILE A 471 -7.18 -2.64 19.26
CA ILE A 471 -8.03 -2.99 18.11
C ILE A 471 -9.28 -2.10 18.08
N CYS A 472 -10.03 -2.06 19.18
CA CYS A 472 -11.26 -1.26 19.28
C CYS A 472 -10.98 0.23 19.00
N ARG A 473 -9.88 0.79 19.56
CA ARG A 473 -9.48 2.19 19.35
C ARG A 473 -9.14 2.47 17.89
N MET A 474 -8.31 1.63 17.26
CA MET A 474 -7.87 1.81 15.87
C MET A 474 -9.06 1.76 14.92
N VAL A 475 -9.88 0.72 15.01
CA VAL A 475 -11.06 0.54 14.16
C VAL A 475 -12.07 1.69 14.37
N SER A 476 -12.36 2.03 15.62
CA SER A 476 -13.30 3.10 15.93
C SER A 476 -12.84 4.47 15.41
N MET A 477 -11.55 4.83 15.53
CA MET A 477 -11.00 6.07 14.97
C MET A 477 -11.13 6.10 13.44
N PHE A 478 -10.80 5.01 12.76
CA PHE A 478 -10.84 4.95 11.29
C PHE A 478 -12.26 4.98 10.75
N VAL A 479 -13.18 4.24 11.36
CA VAL A 479 -14.60 4.25 10.97
C VAL A 479 -15.26 5.60 11.28
N HIS A 480 -14.94 6.21 12.43
CA HIS A 480 -15.47 7.53 12.76
C HIS A 480 -14.97 8.59 11.79
N PHE A 481 -13.68 8.56 11.42
CA PHE A 481 -13.13 9.42 10.36
C PHE A 481 -13.83 9.17 9.02
N ALA A 482 -14.06 7.93 8.63
CA ALA A 482 -14.79 7.62 7.41
C ALA A 482 -16.23 8.17 7.43
N ALA A 483 -16.89 8.15 8.58
CA ALA A 483 -18.25 8.66 8.75
C ALA A 483 -18.33 10.20 8.77
N THR A 484 -17.41 10.87 9.48
CA THR A 484 -17.54 12.27 9.90
C THR A 484 -16.45 13.22 9.43
N SER A 485 -15.32 12.70 8.89
CA SER A 485 -14.08 13.43 8.60
C SER A 485 -13.26 13.84 9.86
N ASP A 486 -13.70 13.41 11.05
CA ASP A 486 -13.01 13.61 12.33
C ASP A 486 -12.65 12.23 12.91
N PRO A 487 -11.38 11.94 13.24
CA PRO A 487 -10.97 10.65 13.83
C PRO A 487 -11.29 10.53 15.32
N ASN A 488 -11.77 11.59 16.00
CA ASN A 488 -12.09 11.59 17.42
C ASN A 488 -13.37 10.82 17.71
N SER A 489 -13.28 9.50 17.73
CA SER A 489 -14.43 8.63 17.99
C SER A 489 -14.94 8.75 19.44
N PRO A 490 -16.20 8.43 19.71
CA PRO A 490 -16.74 8.40 21.08
C PRO A 490 -15.92 7.53 22.03
N LEU A 491 -15.27 6.49 21.52
CA LEU A 491 -14.42 5.59 22.29
C LEU A 491 -13.08 6.22 22.70
N THR A 492 -12.50 7.06 21.85
CA THR A 492 -11.16 7.62 22.07
C THR A 492 -11.15 9.05 22.58
N LYS A 493 -12.15 9.84 22.24
CA LYS A 493 -12.29 11.25 22.64
C LYS A 493 -12.18 11.51 24.15
N PRO A 494 -12.65 10.64 25.07
CA PRO A 494 -12.47 10.85 26.50
C PRO A 494 -11.00 10.79 26.96
N PHE A 495 -10.11 10.17 26.17
CA PHE A 495 -8.70 9.96 26.53
C PHE A 495 -7.75 10.91 25.80
N VAL A 496 -8.13 11.35 24.59
CA VAL A 496 -7.28 12.18 23.75
C VAL A 496 -8.13 13.03 22.80
N ASP A 497 -7.70 14.28 22.57
CA ASP A 497 -8.24 15.16 21.51
C ASP A 497 -7.22 15.22 20.37
N TRP A 498 -7.43 14.37 19.34
CA TRP A 498 -6.54 14.27 18.19
C TRP A 498 -6.80 15.42 17.23
N LYS A 499 -5.92 16.41 17.22
CA LYS A 499 -6.04 17.61 16.38
C LYS A 499 -5.28 17.44 15.06
N PRO A 500 -5.70 18.15 14.00
CA PRO A 500 -4.94 18.21 12.76
C PRO A 500 -3.55 18.80 12.97
N VAL A 501 -2.62 18.41 12.09
CA VAL A 501 -1.28 18.99 12.05
C VAL A 501 -1.37 20.45 11.59
N THR A 502 -0.70 21.34 12.32
CA THR A 502 -0.67 22.80 12.04
C THR A 502 0.75 23.36 11.99
N SER A 503 1.75 22.63 12.47
CA SER A 503 3.14 23.07 12.51
C SER A 503 4.02 22.30 11.54
N ARG A 504 4.87 23.03 10.80
CA ARG A 504 5.88 22.44 9.91
C ARG A 504 7.13 21.98 10.66
N THR A 505 7.49 22.63 11.75
CA THR A 505 8.73 22.37 12.49
C THR A 505 8.54 21.36 13.62
N THR A 506 7.36 21.33 14.21
CA THR A 506 7.04 20.41 15.32
C THR A 506 5.61 19.93 15.14
N PRO A 507 5.36 19.03 14.17
CA PRO A 507 4.02 18.47 14.02
C PRO A 507 3.63 17.69 15.26
N MET A 508 2.37 17.84 15.67
CA MET A 508 1.79 17.02 16.73
C MET A 508 1.36 15.66 16.15
N VAL A 509 1.60 14.60 16.91
CA VAL A 509 1.28 13.21 16.53
C VAL A 509 0.41 12.54 17.59
N LEU A 510 -0.57 11.76 17.18
CA LEU A 510 -1.22 10.78 18.04
C LEU A 510 -0.31 9.56 18.16
N ASN A 511 0.31 9.36 19.32
CA ASN A 511 1.04 8.14 19.64
C ASN A 511 0.06 7.09 20.12
N ILE A 512 -0.06 5.99 19.37
CA ILE A 512 -0.97 4.86 19.66
C ILE A 512 -0.13 3.75 20.29
N ALA A 513 -0.10 3.73 21.61
CA ALA A 513 0.50 2.71 22.44
C ALA A 513 -0.56 2.14 23.39
N GLU A 514 -0.19 1.52 24.50
CA GLU A 514 -1.15 1.10 25.52
C GLU A 514 -2.02 2.28 26.01
N GLU A 515 -1.40 3.45 26.13
CA GLU A 515 -2.08 4.73 26.33
C GLU A 515 -2.02 5.57 25.05
N LEU A 516 -3.13 6.26 24.73
CA LEU A 516 -3.15 7.26 23.67
C LEU A 516 -2.53 8.56 24.18
N LYS A 517 -1.54 9.11 23.45
CA LYS A 517 -0.90 10.39 23.79
C LYS A 517 -0.82 11.29 22.55
N PHE A 518 -1.34 12.50 22.67
CA PHE A 518 -1.13 13.53 21.64
C PHE A 518 0.07 14.37 22.05
N MET A 519 1.15 14.31 21.28
CA MET A 519 2.46 14.82 21.68
C MET A 519 3.24 15.42 20.50
N PRO A 520 4.22 16.29 20.76
CA PRO A 520 5.10 16.75 19.69
C PRO A 520 5.89 15.61 19.07
N HIS A 521 5.98 15.59 17.74
CA HIS A 521 6.82 14.66 17.00
C HIS A 521 8.14 15.33 16.65
N THR A 522 9.16 15.05 17.41
CA THR A 522 10.51 15.59 17.18
C THR A 522 11.37 14.52 16.53
N MET A 523 11.82 14.78 15.32
CA MET A 523 12.76 13.90 14.60
C MET A 523 13.95 14.73 14.11
N PRO A 524 14.95 14.99 14.97
CA PRO A 524 16.11 15.81 14.59
C PRO A 524 16.88 15.23 13.39
N LYS A 525 16.79 13.90 13.21
CA LYS A 525 17.42 13.20 12.08
C LYS A 525 16.78 13.53 10.72
N LEU A 526 15.53 14.01 10.67
CA LEU A 526 14.91 14.44 9.40
C LEU A 526 15.63 15.64 8.77
N VAL A 527 16.17 16.53 9.58
CA VAL A 527 16.97 17.67 9.07
C VAL A 527 18.20 17.19 8.32
N PHE A 528 18.83 16.12 8.77
CA PHE A 528 19.95 15.50 8.07
C PHE A 528 19.51 14.94 6.70
N TYR A 529 18.32 14.32 6.62
CA TYR A 529 17.76 13.87 5.35
C TYR A 529 17.48 15.03 4.40
N ASP A 530 16.91 16.14 4.90
CA ASP A 530 16.67 17.35 4.09
C ASP A 530 17.99 17.84 3.46
N GLN A 531 19.07 17.88 4.24
CA GLN A 531 20.40 18.29 3.74
C GLN A 531 20.93 17.35 2.64
N LEU A 532 20.73 16.03 2.79
CA LEU A 532 21.13 15.08 1.74
C LEU A 532 20.31 15.26 0.44
N PHE A 533 19.01 15.49 0.57
CA PHE A 533 18.13 15.74 -0.57
C PHE A 533 18.48 17.05 -1.29
N GLU A 534 18.75 18.12 -0.56
CA GLU A 534 19.22 19.40 -1.11
C GLU A 534 20.55 19.26 -1.84
N GLN A 535 21.53 18.51 -1.27
CA GLN A 535 22.81 18.23 -1.93
C GLN A 535 22.65 17.42 -3.23
N ALA A 536 21.63 16.57 -3.31
CA ALA A 536 21.26 15.83 -4.51
C ALA A 536 20.45 16.66 -5.52
N GLY A 537 20.13 17.91 -5.22
CA GLY A 537 19.25 18.74 -6.05
C GLY A 537 17.78 18.29 -6.06
N VAL A 538 17.37 17.49 -5.07
CA VAL A 538 15.99 17.01 -4.96
C VAL A 538 15.17 17.98 -4.12
N SER A 539 14.14 18.58 -4.71
CA SER A 539 13.18 19.43 -3.99
C SER A 539 12.42 18.63 -2.95
N LEU A 540 12.22 19.19 -1.76
CA LEU A 540 11.54 18.52 -0.65
C LEU A 540 10.03 18.33 -0.91
N PHE A 541 9.36 19.28 -1.57
CA PHE A 541 7.94 19.22 -1.96
C PHE A 541 7.60 20.23 -3.07
#